data_9bee69f1b809b6b285815e9bec5698a1
#
_entry.id   9bee69f1b809b6b285815e9bec5698a1
#
_cell.length_a   1.000
_cell.length_b   1.000
_cell.length_c   1.000
_cell.angle_alpha   90.00
_cell.angle_beta   90.00
_cell.angle_gamma   90.00
#
_symmetry.space_group_name_H-M   'P 1'
#
loop_
_entity.id
_entity.type
_entity.pdbx_description
1 polymer ?
#
loop_
_entity_poly.entity_id
_entity_poly.type
_entity_poly.pdbx_seq_one_letter_code
_entity_poly.pdbx_strand_id
1 'polypeptide(L)'
;MVKKIGLILGPVSFIFINFLSFENIEEKASIVLALASWMIIWWISEAVSISVTSLLPLVIFPFFEVMEINQVGANYGSSIVFLFFGGFVLALALEKVNLHKRIALTIINKTGTSPNRVILGFMIATAFMSMWISNTASTVVMLPIALSVINLLIDNKRGFSKSEKNFSLSVMLGIAFSANSGGIATVIGTPPNSVLIGLLENEYNIEISFLNW
;
A
#
# COMPACT_ATOMS: atom_id res chain seq x y z
N MET A 1 3.07 22.37 11.51
CA MET A 1 2.42 22.32 12.84
C MET A 1 2.04 20.88 13.20
N VAL A 2 1.29 20.18 12.37
CA VAL A 2 0.82 18.80 12.60
C VAL A 2 1.97 17.83 12.94
N LYS A 3 3.08 17.82 12.18
CA LYS A 3 4.25 16.94 12.43
C LYS A 3 4.86 17.13 13.82
N LYS A 4 4.99 18.39 14.30
CA LYS A 4 5.55 18.67 15.64
C LYS A 4 4.62 18.22 16.76
N ILE A 5 3.31 18.38 16.57
CA ILE A 5 2.30 17.90 17.51
C ILE A 5 2.30 16.38 17.55
N GLY A 6 2.31 15.72 16.39
CA GLY A 6 2.36 14.26 16.30
C GLY A 6 3.59 13.65 16.95
N LEU A 7 4.76 14.31 16.81
CA LEU A 7 6.01 13.85 17.41
C LEU A 7 5.91 13.69 18.94
N ILE A 8 5.21 14.61 19.58
CA ILE A 8 5.00 14.59 21.05
C ILE A 8 3.78 13.73 21.42
N LEU A 9 2.70 13.83 20.65
CA LEU A 9 1.45 13.14 20.93
C LEU A 9 1.59 11.61 20.86
N GLY A 10 2.45 11.09 19.99
CA GLY A 10 2.73 9.65 19.89
C GLY A 10 3.24 9.05 21.20
N PRO A 11 4.42 9.47 21.70
CA PRO A 11 4.92 9.00 23.00
C PRO A 11 3.96 9.29 24.16
N VAL A 12 3.30 10.44 24.16
CA VAL A 12 2.32 10.79 25.21
C VAL A 12 1.13 9.82 25.19
N SER A 13 0.63 9.44 24.02
CA SER A 13 -0.46 8.46 23.93
C SER A 13 -0.04 7.07 24.45
N PHE A 14 1.20 6.66 24.17
CA PHE A 14 1.76 5.42 24.71
C PHE A 14 1.77 5.43 26.24
N ILE A 15 2.31 6.49 26.83
CA ILE A 15 2.36 6.66 28.29
C ILE A 15 0.94 6.69 28.87
N PHE A 16 0.05 7.46 28.27
CA PHE A 16 -1.33 7.61 28.75
C PHE A 16 -2.09 6.27 28.73
N ILE A 17 -2.03 5.51 27.64
CA ILE A 17 -2.71 4.21 27.53
C ILE A 17 -2.11 3.20 28.51
N ASN A 18 -0.79 3.22 28.72
CA ASN A 18 -0.14 2.32 29.66
C ASN A 18 -0.50 2.62 31.13
N PHE A 19 -0.83 3.88 31.45
CA PHE A 19 -1.36 4.26 32.76
C PHE A 19 -2.85 3.94 32.95
N LEU A 20 -3.61 3.76 31.85
CA LEU A 20 -5.00 3.30 31.95
C LEU A 20 -4.99 1.80 32.21
N SER A 21 -5.12 1.44 33.51
CA SER A 21 -5.29 0.04 33.94
C SER A 21 -6.62 -0.49 33.37
N PHE A 22 -6.58 -1.30 32.34
CA PHE A 22 -7.77 -1.98 31.83
C PHE A 22 -7.99 -3.27 32.60
N GLU A 23 -9.05 -3.34 33.43
CA GLU A 23 -9.34 -4.49 34.32
C GLU A 23 -9.45 -5.85 33.63
N ASN A 24 -9.66 -5.87 32.30
CA ASN A 24 -9.87 -7.09 31.50
C ASN A 24 -8.80 -7.34 30.42
N ILE A 25 -7.70 -6.61 30.41
CA ILE A 25 -6.64 -6.72 29.39
C ILE A 25 -5.34 -7.08 30.08
N GLU A 26 -4.66 -8.11 29.61
CA GLU A 26 -3.32 -8.46 30.07
C GLU A 26 -2.36 -7.28 29.89
N GLU A 27 -1.41 -7.13 30.82
CA GLU A 27 -0.42 -6.05 30.80
C GLU A 27 0.33 -5.97 29.46
N LYS A 28 0.75 -7.12 28.93
CA LYS A 28 1.42 -7.21 27.61
C LYS A 28 0.53 -6.72 26.46
N ALA A 29 -0.74 -7.05 26.48
CA ALA A 29 -1.69 -6.59 25.46
C ALA A 29 -1.94 -5.07 25.58
N SER A 30 -1.93 -4.51 26.79
CA SER A 30 -2.01 -3.06 26.98
C SER A 30 -0.81 -2.33 26.36
N ILE A 31 0.41 -2.87 26.52
CA ILE A 31 1.63 -2.32 25.90
C ILE A 31 1.53 -2.36 24.37
N VAL A 32 1.01 -3.46 23.80
CA VAL A 32 0.80 -3.57 22.34
C VAL A 32 -0.17 -2.51 21.84
N LEU A 33 -1.30 -2.29 22.53
CA LEU A 33 -2.28 -1.26 22.19
C LEU A 33 -1.70 0.15 22.33
N ALA A 34 -0.93 0.40 23.38
CA ALA A 34 -0.24 1.67 23.59
C ALA A 34 0.74 1.96 22.46
N LEU A 35 1.55 0.97 22.08
CA LEU A 35 2.48 1.10 20.98
C LEU A 35 1.77 1.30 19.63
N ALA A 36 0.70 0.56 19.37
CA ALA A 36 -0.11 0.72 18.17
C ALA A 36 -0.65 2.15 18.04
N SER A 37 -1.14 2.74 19.14
CA SER A 37 -1.61 4.13 19.15
C SER A 37 -0.50 5.13 18.79
N TRP A 38 0.69 4.94 19.37
CA TRP A 38 1.86 5.76 19.04
C TRP A 38 2.23 5.68 17.57
N MET A 39 2.32 4.47 17.01
CA MET A 39 2.64 4.23 15.60
C MET A 39 1.60 4.86 14.68
N ILE A 40 0.31 4.70 14.97
CA ILE A 40 -0.80 5.30 14.19
C ILE A 40 -0.69 6.82 14.17
N ILE A 41 -0.45 7.45 15.33
CA ILE A 41 -0.31 8.91 15.42
C ILE A 41 0.88 9.40 14.56
N TRP A 42 2.02 8.71 14.62
CA TRP A 42 3.17 9.08 13.83
C TRP A 42 2.96 8.83 12.34
N TRP A 43 2.26 7.78 11.95
CA TRP A 43 1.92 7.51 10.54
C TRP A 43 0.96 8.55 9.98
N ILE A 44 -0.11 8.89 10.68
CA ILE A 44 -1.10 9.88 10.23
C ILE A 44 -0.52 11.29 10.20
N SER A 45 0.29 11.66 11.19
CA SER A 45 0.88 12.99 11.28
C SER A 45 2.14 13.15 10.42
N GLU A 46 2.68 12.04 9.89
CA GLU A 46 4.00 11.99 9.24
C GLU A 46 5.11 12.67 10.09
N ALA A 47 5.01 12.52 11.40
CA ALA A 47 5.94 13.13 12.35
C ALA A 47 7.36 12.61 12.15
N VAL A 48 7.46 11.29 11.90
CA VAL A 48 8.68 10.55 11.60
C VAL A 48 8.41 9.71 10.34
N SER A 49 9.45 9.28 9.63
CA SER A 49 9.27 8.44 8.44
C SER A 49 8.59 7.10 8.82
N ILE A 50 7.77 6.59 7.90
CA ILE A 50 7.04 5.32 8.10
C ILE A 50 8.01 4.19 8.46
N SER A 51 9.17 4.14 7.82
CA SER A 51 10.20 3.12 8.05
C SER A 51 10.79 3.17 9.46
N VAL A 52 11.02 4.36 10.01
CA VAL A 52 11.52 4.51 11.39
C VAL A 52 10.44 4.17 12.40
N THR A 53 9.20 4.61 12.15
CA THR A 53 8.05 4.27 13.01
C THR A 53 7.84 2.75 13.08
N SER A 54 8.01 2.04 11.96
CA SER A 54 7.85 0.58 11.93
C SER A 54 8.94 -0.20 12.68
N LEU A 55 10.04 0.44 13.11
CA LEU A 55 11.07 -0.18 13.95
C LEU A 55 10.79 -0.05 15.46
N LEU A 56 9.78 0.71 15.87
CA LEU A 56 9.43 0.87 17.28
C LEU A 56 9.17 -0.46 18.01
N PRO A 57 8.47 -1.45 17.43
CA PRO A 57 8.27 -2.74 18.10
C PRO A 57 9.57 -3.47 18.44
N LEU A 58 10.63 -3.30 17.63
CA LEU A 58 11.94 -3.92 17.84
C LEU A 58 12.60 -3.46 19.16
N VAL A 59 12.29 -2.25 19.58
CA VAL A 59 12.82 -1.66 20.82
C VAL A 59 11.84 -1.83 21.98
N ILE A 60 10.57 -1.53 21.74
CA ILE A 60 9.56 -1.46 22.82
C ILE A 60 9.18 -2.85 23.33
N PHE A 61 8.99 -3.84 22.46
CA PHE A 61 8.57 -5.17 22.89
C PHE A 61 9.60 -5.88 23.78
N PRO A 62 10.91 -5.89 23.45
CA PRO A 62 11.90 -6.45 24.37
C PRO A 62 12.07 -5.64 25.63
N PHE A 63 11.99 -4.31 25.56
CA PHE A 63 12.16 -3.43 26.71
C PHE A 63 11.07 -3.62 27.78
N PHE A 64 9.84 -3.87 27.36
CA PHE A 64 8.69 -4.14 28.23
C PHE A 64 8.40 -5.63 28.41
N GLU A 65 9.31 -6.51 28.01
CA GLU A 65 9.18 -7.97 28.16
C GLU A 65 7.91 -8.55 27.51
N VAL A 66 7.37 -7.87 26.49
CA VAL A 66 6.22 -8.36 25.70
C VAL A 66 6.65 -9.58 24.90
N MET A 67 7.85 -9.49 24.26
CA MET A 67 8.41 -10.53 23.40
C MET A 67 9.94 -10.45 23.43
N GLU A 68 10.62 -11.60 23.36
CA GLU A 68 12.08 -11.64 23.30
C GLU A 68 12.63 -11.02 22.01
N ILE A 69 13.80 -10.40 22.10
CA ILE A 69 14.46 -9.72 20.95
C ILE A 69 14.62 -10.63 19.75
N ASN A 70 14.94 -11.91 19.95
CA ASN A 70 15.10 -12.89 18.87
C ASN A 70 13.76 -13.17 18.16
N GLN A 71 12.67 -13.23 18.89
CA GLN A 71 11.32 -13.44 18.34
C GLN A 71 10.86 -12.21 17.57
N VAL A 72 11.05 -11.01 18.12
CA VAL A 72 10.73 -9.77 17.39
C VAL A 72 11.57 -9.66 16.13
N GLY A 73 12.87 -9.91 16.22
CA GLY A 73 13.80 -9.86 15.08
C GLY A 73 13.45 -10.87 13.99
N ALA A 74 13.02 -12.07 14.36
CA ALA A 74 12.58 -13.10 13.41
C ALA A 74 11.39 -12.64 12.53
N ASN A 75 10.47 -11.86 13.08
CA ASN A 75 9.36 -11.29 12.31
C ASN A 75 9.83 -10.31 11.23
N TYR A 76 10.88 -9.51 11.49
CA TYR A 76 11.47 -8.62 10.50
C TYR A 76 12.33 -9.36 9.46
N GLY A 77 12.84 -10.54 9.79
CA GLY A 77 13.61 -11.41 8.90
C GLY A 77 12.82 -12.60 8.35
N SER A 78 11.49 -12.54 8.33
CA SER A 78 10.65 -13.63 7.84
C SER A 78 10.79 -13.83 6.33
N SER A 79 10.52 -15.06 5.85
CA SER A 79 10.54 -15.41 4.42
C SER A 79 9.64 -14.51 3.58
N ILE A 80 8.52 -14.06 4.14
CA ILE A 80 7.57 -13.15 3.52
C ILE A 80 8.19 -11.76 3.29
N VAL A 81 8.93 -11.22 4.25
CA VAL A 81 9.64 -9.94 4.10
C VAL A 81 10.67 -10.03 2.97
N PHE A 82 11.41 -11.13 2.86
CA PHE A 82 12.35 -11.35 1.77
C PHE A 82 11.67 -11.55 0.42
N LEU A 83 10.50 -12.20 0.37
CA LEU A 83 9.69 -12.30 -0.84
C LEU A 83 9.27 -10.91 -1.35
N PHE A 84 8.80 -10.04 -0.46
CA PHE A 84 8.49 -8.65 -0.79
C PHE A 84 9.71 -7.89 -1.27
N PHE A 85 10.83 -8.01 -0.56
CA PHE A 85 12.06 -7.34 -0.95
C PHE A 85 12.47 -7.73 -2.38
N GLY A 86 12.46 -9.02 -2.70
CA GLY A 86 12.71 -9.51 -4.07
C GLY A 86 11.71 -8.95 -5.09
N GLY A 87 10.41 -8.96 -4.76
CA GLY A 87 9.36 -8.38 -5.59
C GLY A 87 9.57 -6.88 -5.85
N PHE A 88 9.92 -6.10 -4.83
CA PHE A 88 10.20 -4.67 -4.99
C PHE A 88 11.45 -4.40 -5.82
N VAL A 89 12.51 -5.20 -5.69
CA VAL A 89 13.72 -5.09 -6.53
C VAL A 89 13.36 -5.32 -8.01
N LEU A 90 12.56 -6.36 -8.30
CA LEU A 90 12.06 -6.61 -9.66
C LEU A 90 11.18 -5.46 -10.17
N ALA A 91 10.29 -4.94 -9.34
CA ALA A 91 9.44 -3.79 -9.67
C ALA A 91 10.26 -2.55 -10.01
N LEU A 92 11.29 -2.23 -9.23
CA LEU A 92 12.22 -1.12 -9.50
C LEU A 92 12.99 -1.33 -10.81
N ALA A 93 13.38 -2.57 -11.13
CA ALA A 93 14.03 -2.88 -12.40
C ALA A 93 13.07 -2.63 -13.59
N LEU A 94 11.81 -3.06 -13.50
CA LEU A 94 10.77 -2.79 -14.50
C LEU A 94 10.52 -1.28 -14.66
N GLU A 95 10.55 -0.54 -13.57
CA GLU A 95 10.40 0.91 -13.55
C GLU A 95 11.59 1.59 -14.24
N LYS A 96 12.80 1.23 -13.89
CA LYS A 96 14.04 1.79 -14.45
C LYS A 96 14.12 1.68 -15.98
N VAL A 97 13.66 0.58 -16.55
CA VAL A 97 13.66 0.36 -18.01
C VAL A 97 12.37 0.85 -18.69
N ASN A 98 11.45 1.49 -17.96
CA ASN A 98 10.14 1.93 -18.42
C ASN A 98 9.29 0.82 -19.09
N LEU A 99 9.51 -0.44 -18.75
CA LEU A 99 8.77 -1.57 -19.30
C LEU A 99 7.29 -1.49 -18.93
N HIS A 100 6.99 -1.09 -17.69
CA HIS A 100 5.64 -0.86 -17.20
C HIS A 100 4.85 0.12 -18.10
N LYS A 101 5.46 1.24 -18.54
CA LYS A 101 4.83 2.20 -19.45
C LYS A 101 4.56 1.61 -20.82
N ARG A 102 5.49 0.81 -21.35
CA ARG A 102 5.32 0.16 -22.65
C ARG A 102 4.17 -0.84 -22.63
N ILE A 103 4.08 -1.64 -21.56
CA ILE A 103 2.98 -2.60 -21.36
C ILE A 103 1.65 -1.84 -21.29
N ALA A 104 1.56 -0.81 -20.45
CA ALA A 104 0.35 -0.01 -20.27
C ALA A 104 -0.12 0.62 -21.60
N LEU A 105 0.78 1.29 -22.32
CA LEU A 105 0.45 1.90 -23.62
C LEU A 105 0.03 0.86 -24.66
N THR A 106 0.65 -0.32 -24.66
CA THR A 106 0.28 -1.41 -25.58
C THR A 106 -1.14 -1.90 -25.29
N ILE A 107 -1.51 -2.07 -24.03
CA ILE A 107 -2.86 -2.48 -23.62
C ILE A 107 -3.88 -1.40 -24.03
N ILE A 108 -3.62 -0.14 -23.70
CA ILE A 108 -4.52 0.99 -24.02
C ILE A 108 -4.72 1.10 -25.53
N ASN A 109 -3.65 0.97 -26.31
CA ASN A 109 -3.73 1.06 -27.77
C ASN A 109 -4.55 -0.09 -28.39
N LYS A 110 -4.53 -1.28 -27.78
CA LYS A 110 -5.29 -2.44 -28.25
C LYS A 110 -6.78 -2.40 -27.86
N THR A 111 -7.16 -1.67 -26.83
CA THR A 111 -8.56 -1.62 -26.37
C THR A 111 -9.46 -0.77 -27.26
N GLY A 112 -8.90 0.20 -28.00
CA GLY A 112 -9.62 1.04 -28.97
C GLY A 112 -9.92 2.44 -28.45
N THR A 113 -10.51 3.28 -29.32
CA THR A 113 -10.59 4.74 -29.14
C THR A 113 -11.93 5.25 -28.60
N SER A 114 -12.96 4.41 -28.45
CA SER A 114 -14.21 4.87 -27.85
C SER A 114 -14.05 5.15 -26.35
N PRO A 115 -14.77 6.12 -25.77
CA PRO A 115 -14.59 6.51 -24.35
C PRO A 115 -14.62 5.34 -23.38
N ASN A 116 -15.59 4.43 -23.52
CA ASN A 116 -15.70 3.26 -22.65
C ASN A 116 -14.54 2.29 -22.81
N ARG A 117 -14.02 2.12 -24.03
CA ARG A 117 -12.87 1.26 -24.29
C ARG A 117 -11.57 1.87 -23.77
N VAL A 118 -11.44 3.19 -23.83
CA VAL A 118 -10.30 3.91 -23.22
C VAL A 118 -10.30 3.70 -21.71
N ILE A 119 -11.46 3.87 -21.03
CA ILE A 119 -11.59 3.60 -19.61
C ILE A 119 -11.18 2.15 -19.30
N LEU A 120 -11.73 1.18 -20.03
CA LEU A 120 -11.41 -0.24 -19.86
C LEU A 120 -9.92 -0.52 -20.08
N GLY A 121 -9.29 0.11 -21.08
CA GLY A 121 -7.86 0.00 -21.33
C GLY A 121 -7.00 0.47 -20.16
N PHE A 122 -7.36 1.62 -19.57
CA PHE A 122 -6.70 2.12 -18.37
C PHE A 122 -6.92 1.18 -17.18
N MET A 123 -8.11 0.67 -17.01
CA MET A 123 -8.43 -0.27 -15.92
C MET A 123 -7.61 -1.56 -16.03
N ILE A 124 -7.59 -2.19 -17.22
CA ILE A 124 -6.84 -3.44 -17.44
C ILE A 124 -5.33 -3.20 -17.27
N ALA A 125 -4.81 -2.12 -17.85
CA ALA A 125 -3.38 -1.79 -17.77
C ALA A 125 -2.96 -1.54 -16.31
N THR A 126 -3.76 -0.77 -15.56
CA THR A 126 -3.48 -0.47 -14.16
C THR A 126 -3.56 -1.72 -13.28
N ALA A 127 -4.61 -2.54 -13.44
CA ALA A 127 -4.76 -3.78 -12.69
C ALA A 127 -3.56 -4.72 -12.96
N PHE A 128 -3.19 -4.91 -14.22
CA PHE A 128 -2.06 -5.75 -14.58
C PHE A 128 -0.74 -5.26 -13.97
N MET A 129 -0.50 -3.95 -14.00
CA MET A 129 0.70 -3.38 -13.38
C MET A 129 0.70 -3.55 -11.86
N SER A 130 -0.44 -3.35 -11.22
CA SER A 130 -0.59 -3.44 -9.78
C SER A 130 -0.44 -4.85 -9.21
N MET A 131 -0.44 -5.88 -10.05
CA MET A 131 -0.06 -7.24 -9.66
C MET A 131 1.43 -7.36 -9.30
N TRP A 132 2.28 -6.50 -9.83
CA TRP A 132 3.74 -6.61 -9.75
C TRP A 132 4.41 -5.45 -9.01
N ILE A 133 3.77 -4.29 -9.01
CA ILE A 133 4.23 -3.08 -8.31
C ILE A 133 3.14 -2.58 -7.39
N SER A 134 3.49 -1.76 -6.39
CA SER A 134 2.48 -1.27 -5.44
C SER A 134 1.34 -0.51 -6.13
N ASN A 135 0.14 -0.56 -5.54
CA ASN A 135 -1.06 0.14 -6.04
C ASN A 135 -0.79 1.64 -6.25
N THR A 136 -0.07 2.26 -5.31
CA THR A 136 0.30 3.67 -5.39
C THR A 136 1.23 3.94 -6.57
N ALA A 137 2.28 3.13 -6.75
CA ALA A 137 3.20 3.30 -7.88
C ALA A 137 2.49 3.11 -9.22
N SER A 138 1.64 2.10 -9.35
CA SER A 138 0.81 1.87 -10.54
C SER A 138 -0.07 3.09 -10.86
N THR A 139 -0.73 3.65 -9.85
CA THR A 139 -1.59 4.83 -9.99
C THR A 139 -0.80 6.06 -10.41
N VAL A 140 0.34 6.34 -9.75
CA VAL A 140 1.20 7.49 -10.06
C VAL A 140 1.75 7.43 -11.49
N VAL A 141 2.10 6.25 -11.96
CA VAL A 141 2.58 6.07 -13.36
C VAL A 141 1.45 6.26 -14.36
N MET A 142 0.24 5.77 -14.07
CA MET A 142 -0.89 5.86 -15.00
C MET A 142 -1.51 7.24 -15.07
N LEU A 143 -1.40 8.04 -13.99
CA LEU A 143 -2.01 9.37 -13.92
C LEU A 143 -1.54 10.33 -15.01
N PRO A 144 -0.23 10.55 -15.28
CA PRO A 144 0.23 11.42 -16.37
C PRO A 144 -0.22 10.93 -17.75
N ILE A 145 -0.27 9.60 -17.96
CA ILE A 145 -0.73 9.01 -19.22
C ILE A 145 -2.22 9.31 -19.42
N ALA A 146 -3.02 9.12 -18.36
CA ALA A 146 -4.45 9.42 -18.38
C ALA A 146 -4.73 10.90 -18.63
N LEU A 147 -4.01 11.80 -17.94
CA LEU A 147 -4.13 13.24 -18.16
C LEU A 147 -3.80 13.63 -19.60
N SER A 148 -2.75 13.05 -20.18
CA SER A 148 -2.38 13.30 -21.59
C SER A 148 -3.48 12.86 -22.54
N VAL A 149 -4.07 11.69 -22.33
CA VAL A 149 -5.17 11.18 -23.18
C VAL A 149 -6.44 12.02 -23.00
N ILE A 150 -6.78 12.39 -21.77
CA ILE A 150 -7.93 13.25 -21.48
C ILE A 150 -7.76 14.61 -22.16
N ASN A 151 -6.59 15.23 -22.06
CA ASN A 151 -6.31 16.52 -22.69
C ASN A 151 -6.34 16.49 -24.24
N LEU A 152 -6.04 15.32 -24.84
CA LEU A 152 -6.15 15.13 -26.29
C LEU A 152 -7.61 14.99 -26.77
N LEU A 153 -8.46 14.40 -25.92
CA LEU A 153 -9.86 14.12 -26.25
C LEU A 153 -10.79 15.29 -25.92
N ILE A 154 -10.35 16.22 -25.09
CA ILE A 154 -11.14 17.36 -24.60
C ILE A 154 -10.55 18.65 -25.12
N ASP A 155 -11.34 19.43 -25.85
CA ASP A 155 -10.94 20.77 -26.28
C ASP A 155 -11.01 21.78 -25.12
N ASN A 156 -9.86 22.04 -24.50
CA ASN A 156 -9.73 22.92 -23.33
C ASN A 156 -10.17 24.39 -23.57
N LYS A 157 -10.44 24.78 -24.83
CA LYS A 157 -10.81 26.17 -25.17
C LYS A 157 -12.27 26.52 -24.85
N ARG A 158 -13.14 25.52 -24.66
CA ARG A 158 -14.58 25.72 -24.45
C ARG A 158 -15.08 25.45 -23.03
N GLY A 159 -14.18 25.04 -22.12
CA GLY A 159 -14.57 24.51 -20.79
C GLY A 159 -15.13 23.09 -20.88
N PHE A 160 -15.05 22.35 -19.79
CA PHE A 160 -15.50 20.97 -19.71
C PHE A 160 -17.04 20.87 -19.77
N SER A 161 -17.56 20.16 -20.74
CA SER A 161 -18.95 19.69 -20.72
C SER A 161 -19.18 18.69 -19.57
N LYS A 162 -20.43 18.47 -19.17
CA LYS A 162 -20.78 17.48 -18.14
C LYS A 162 -20.31 16.06 -18.53
N SER A 163 -20.41 15.71 -19.82
CA SER A 163 -19.97 14.40 -20.34
C SER A 163 -18.45 14.23 -20.23
N GLU A 164 -17.67 15.27 -20.57
CA GLU A 164 -16.21 15.26 -20.49
C GLU A 164 -15.71 15.18 -19.04
N LYS A 165 -16.38 15.89 -18.11
CA LYS A 165 -16.10 15.77 -16.67
C LYS A 165 -16.36 14.34 -16.17
N ASN A 166 -17.47 13.73 -16.57
CA ASN A 166 -17.81 12.37 -16.18
C ASN A 166 -16.80 11.37 -16.76
N PHE A 167 -16.39 11.53 -18.02
CA PHE A 167 -15.36 10.71 -18.65
C PHE A 167 -14.02 10.80 -17.87
N SER A 168 -13.55 12.02 -17.61
CA SER A 168 -12.31 12.24 -16.86
C SER A 168 -12.37 11.61 -15.48
N LEU A 169 -13.48 11.81 -14.76
CA LEU A 169 -13.70 11.22 -13.44
C LEU A 169 -13.72 9.68 -13.52
N SER A 170 -14.37 9.11 -14.53
CA SER A 170 -14.44 7.66 -14.72
C SER A 170 -13.07 7.04 -14.99
N VAL A 171 -12.21 7.71 -15.78
CA VAL A 171 -10.82 7.27 -16.01
C VAL A 171 -10.04 7.28 -14.69
N MET A 172 -10.11 8.38 -13.92
CA MET A 172 -9.38 8.51 -12.65
C MET A 172 -9.84 7.47 -11.61
N LEU A 173 -11.14 7.32 -11.44
CA LEU A 173 -11.71 6.31 -10.54
C LEU A 173 -11.40 4.89 -11.04
N GLY A 174 -11.48 4.66 -12.34
CA GLY A 174 -11.12 3.39 -12.97
C GLY A 174 -9.67 2.99 -12.65
N ILE A 175 -8.72 3.92 -12.76
CA ILE A 175 -7.31 3.69 -12.38
C ILE A 175 -7.22 3.34 -10.89
N ALA A 176 -7.83 4.12 -10.01
CA ALA A 176 -7.73 3.93 -8.56
C ALA A 176 -8.30 2.58 -8.11
N PHE A 177 -9.52 2.23 -8.56
CA PHE A 177 -10.14 0.96 -8.21
C PHE A 177 -9.43 -0.24 -8.84
N SER A 178 -8.95 -0.10 -10.08
CA SER A 178 -8.22 -1.17 -10.76
C SER A 178 -6.84 -1.43 -10.15
N ALA A 179 -6.17 -0.40 -9.63
CA ALA A 179 -4.94 -0.58 -8.87
C ALA A 179 -5.17 -1.47 -7.63
N ASN A 180 -6.21 -1.17 -6.85
CA ASN A 180 -6.54 -1.97 -5.67
C ASN A 180 -6.94 -3.41 -6.05
N SER A 181 -7.79 -3.58 -7.07
CA SER A 181 -8.23 -4.91 -7.53
C SER A 181 -7.06 -5.73 -8.08
N GLY A 182 -6.14 -5.11 -8.84
CA GLY A 182 -4.95 -5.77 -9.35
C GLY A 182 -3.98 -6.18 -8.25
N GLY A 183 -3.83 -5.34 -7.22
CA GLY A 183 -2.99 -5.63 -6.06
C GLY A 183 -3.41 -6.87 -5.28
N ILE A 184 -4.70 -7.22 -5.28
CA ILE A 184 -5.20 -8.42 -4.62
C ILE A 184 -4.82 -9.70 -5.40
N ALA A 185 -4.58 -9.60 -6.70
CA ALA A 185 -4.44 -10.76 -7.58
C ALA A 185 -3.13 -11.54 -7.42
N THR A 186 -2.12 -11.00 -6.75
CA THR A 186 -0.86 -11.70 -6.46
C THR A 186 -0.42 -11.46 -5.02
N VAL A 187 0.37 -12.39 -4.48
CA VAL A 187 0.90 -12.29 -3.11
C VAL A 187 1.66 -10.96 -2.88
N ILE A 188 2.46 -10.55 -3.87
CA ILE A 188 3.33 -9.36 -3.78
C ILE A 188 2.66 -8.05 -4.19
N GLY A 189 1.45 -8.09 -4.75
CA GLY A 189 0.78 -6.89 -5.27
C GLY A 189 0.39 -5.89 -4.18
N THR A 190 0.08 -6.38 -2.97
CA THR A 190 -0.21 -5.53 -1.81
C THR A 190 0.19 -6.19 -0.50
N PRO A 191 0.76 -5.44 0.48
CA PRO A 191 1.20 -5.98 1.76
C PRO A 191 0.17 -6.81 2.54
N PRO A 192 -1.12 -6.46 2.60
CA PRO A 192 -2.11 -7.27 3.31
C PRO A 192 -2.20 -8.73 2.86
N ASN A 193 -1.95 -9.03 1.58
CA ASN A 193 -1.98 -10.40 1.07
C ASN A 193 -0.97 -11.28 1.78
N SER A 194 0.24 -10.78 1.94
CA SER A 194 1.31 -11.54 2.60
C SER A 194 1.15 -11.59 4.12
N VAL A 195 0.56 -10.56 4.73
CA VAL A 195 0.18 -10.61 6.15
C VAL A 195 -0.82 -11.74 6.35
N LEU A 196 -1.81 -11.87 5.46
CA LEU A 196 -2.78 -12.96 5.52
C LEU A 196 -2.10 -14.34 5.37
N ILE A 197 -1.19 -14.49 4.40
CA ILE A 197 -0.44 -15.75 4.21
C ILE A 197 0.37 -16.09 5.47
N GLY A 198 1.10 -15.12 6.01
CA GLY A 198 1.88 -15.33 7.23
C GLY A 198 1.03 -15.71 8.44
N LEU A 199 -0.15 -15.13 8.57
CA LEU A 199 -1.10 -15.49 9.63
C LEU A 199 -1.63 -16.92 9.44
N LEU A 200 -1.99 -17.29 8.21
CA LEU A 200 -2.47 -18.64 7.90
C LEU A 200 -1.40 -19.69 8.13
N GLU A 201 -0.15 -19.41 7.76
CA GLU A 201 0.98 -20.31 7.97
C GLU A 201 1.30 -20.48 9.46
N ASN A 202 1.42 -19.37 10.20
CA ASN A 202 1.85 -19.40 11.60
C ASN A 202 0.77 -19.90 12.58
N GLU A 203 -0.50 -19.51 12.37
CA GLU A 203 -1.59 -19.80 13.31
C GLU A 203 -2.38 -21.06 12.92
N TYR A 204 -2.46 -21.38 11.62
CA TYR A 204 -3.31 -22.44 11.11
C TYR A 204 -2.54 -23.55 10.41
N ASN A 205 -1.22 -23.45 10.25
CA ASN A 205 -0.37 -24.35 9.47
C ASN A 205 -0.87 -24.56 8.03
N ILE A 206 -1.45 -23.50 7.44
CA ILE A 206 -1.92 -23.50 6.05
C ILE A 206 -0.89 -22.80 5.18
N GLU A 207 -0.17 -23.56 4.37
CA GLU A 207 0.79 -23.03 3.42
C GLU A 207 0.11 -22.65 2.10
N ILE A 208 0.17 -21.38 1.72
CA ILE A 208 -0.29 -20.90 0.42
C ILE A 208 0.92 -20.48 -0.40
N SER A 209 1.24 -21.27 -1.44
CA SER A 209 2.32 -20.91 -2.35
C SER A 209 1.92 -19.75 -3.27
N PHE A 210 2.92 -19.08 -3.87
CA PHE A 210 2.69 -17.96 -4.79
C PHE A 210 1.75 -18.31 -5.96
N LEU A 211 1.76 -19.56 -6.43
CA LEU A 211 0.93 -20.02 -7.53
C LEU A 211 -0.47 -20.48 -7.10
N ASN A 212 -0.66 -20.74 -5.81
CA ASN A 212 -1.94 -21.21 -5.25
C ASN A 212 -2.78 -20.06 -4.68
N TRP A 213 -2.22 -18.86 -4.65
CA TRP A 213 -2.90 -17.64 -4.22
C TRP A 213 -4.06 -17.24 -5.21
#